data_bc8a03e9615ed7d5b2bff0e8d8f9d1c6
#
_entry.id   bc8a03e9615ed7d5b2bff0e8d8f9d1c6
#
_cell.length_a   1.000
_cell.length_b   1.000
_cell.length_c   1.000
_cell.angle_alpha   90.00
_cell.angle_beta   90.00
_cell.angle_gamma   90.00
#
_symmetry.space_group_name_H-M   'P 1'
#
loop_
_entity.id
_entity.type
_entity.pdbx_description
1 polymer ?
#
loop_
_entity_poly.entity_id
_entity_poly.type
_entity_poly.pdbx_seq_one_letter_code
_entity_poly.pdbx_strand_id
1 'polypeptide(L)'
;NQTTAAPETAAEPTAGRVTRIQGSVIDVEFPVGHLPDIYNALTVELTNTANEEGETTKKITLEVEQHLGDSTVRTVALKPTDGLVRGATVLDTGGPISVPVGDVTKGHVFDVSGNILNKKDDETITVTERWPIHRNPPAFDQLESKTQMFETGIKVIDLLTPYVQGGKIGL
;
A
#
# COMPACT_ATOMS: atom_id res chain seq x y z
N ASN A 1 3.02 11.30 38.49
CA ASN A 1 3.38 9.91 38.15
C ASN A 1 3.02 9.68 36.68
N GLN A 2 4.00 9.93 35.80
CA GLN A 2 3.91 9.56 34.38
C GLN A 2 4.36 8.09 34.27
N THR A 3 3.42 7.22 33.94
CA THR A 3 3.72 5.83 33.59
C THR A 3 4.28 5.82 32.18
N THR A 4 5.58 5.63 32.08
CA THR A 4 6.28 5.41 30.80
C THR A 4 5.87 4.03 30.27
N ALA A 5 5.06 3.98 29.23
CA ALA A 5 4.80 2.76 28.49
C ALA A 5 6.10 2.26 27.88
N ALA A 6 6.46 1.03 28.16
CA ALA A 6 7.60 0.34 27.55
C ALA A 6 7.35 0.23 26.02
N PRO A 7 8.38 0.25 25.17
CA PRO A 7 8.20 0.05 23.75
C PRO A 7 7.63 -1.36 23.50
N GLU A 8 6.50 -1.41 22.84
CA GLU A 8 5.86 -2.64 22.40
C GLU A 8 6.86 -3.39 21.49
N THR A 9 7.28 -4.54 21.93
CA THR A 9 8.19 -5.42 21.17
C THR A 9 7.48 -5.74 19.86
N ALA A 10 8.05 -5.32 18.74
CA ALA A 10 7.54 -5.67 17.42
C ALA A 10 7.40 -7.20 17.35
N ALA A 11 6.18 -7.70 17.27
CA ALA A 11 5.90 -9.12 17.12
C ALA A 11 6.63 -9.62 15.87
N GLU A 12 7.28 -10.78 15.96
CA GLU A 12 7.89 -11.41 14.78
C GLU A 12 6.84 -11.58 13.69
N PRO A 13 7.15 -11.26 12.43
CA PRO A 13 6.17 -11.32 11.36
C PRO A 13 5.64 -12.75 11.21
N THR A 14 4.35 -12.91 11.32
CA THR A 14 3.69 -14.22 11.19
C THR A 14 3.80 -14.70 9.76
N ALA A 15 4.36 -15.89 9.58
CA ALA A 15 4.55 -16.50 8.27
C ALA A 15 3.40 -17.41 7.88
N GLY A 16 2.78 -17.16 6.73
CA GLY A 16 1.82 -18.02 6.05
C GLY A 16 2.45 -18.74 4.85
N ARG A 17 1.64 -19.53 4.16
CA ARG A 17 2.03 -20.27 2.95
C ARG A 17 0.99 -20.15 1.86
N VAL A 18 1.43 -19.95 0.63
CA VAL A 18 0.57 -19.95 -0.57
C VAL A 18 -0.03 -21.32 -0.77
N THR A 19 -1.36 -21.42 -0.78
CA THR A 19 -2.09 -22.68 -1.03
C THR A 19 -2.66 -22.77 -2.43
N ARG A 20 -3.10 -21.62 -3.00
CA ARG A 20 -3.71 -21.55 -4.33
C ARG A 20 -3.29 -20.30 -5.05
N ILE A 21 -3.09 -20.39 -6.36
CA ILE A 21 -2.78 -19.29 -7.25
C ILE A 21 -3.75 -19.33 -8.42
N GLN A 22 -4.45 -18.23 -8.67
CA GLN A 22 -5.37 -18.07 -9.79
C GLN A 22 -5.25 -16.66 -10.37
N GLY A 23 -4.29 -16.48 -11.27
CA GLY A 23 -3.94 -15.15 -11.77
C GLY A 23 -3.43 -14.25 -10.65
N SER A 24 -4.07 -13.10 -10.44
CA SER A 24 -3.77 -12.18 -9.33
C SER A 24 -4.39 -12.59 -7.99
N VAL A 25 -5.28 -13.57 -7.96
CA VAL A 25 -5.92 -14.04 -6.72
C VAL A 25 -5.10 -15.17 -6.10
N ILE A 26 -4.68 -14.95 -4.85
CA ILE A 26 -3.79 -15.85 -4.11
C ILE A 26 -4.47 -16.21 -2.79
N ASP A 27 -4.64 -17.51 -2.53
CA ASP A 27 -5.10 -17.98 -1.23
C ASP A 27 -3.87 -18.37 -0.39
N VAL A 28 -3.85 -17.87 0.85
CA VAL A 28 -2.73 -18.05 1.79
C VAL A 28 -3.27 -18.63 3.10
N GLU A 29 -2.63 -19.69 3.58
CA GLU A 29 -2.93 -20.31 4.86
C GLU A 29 -1.95 -19.80 5.92
N PHE A 30 -2.48 -19.43 7.08
CA PHE A 30 -1.71 -19.01 8.24
C PHE A 30 -1.85 -19.99 9.40
N PRO A 31 -0.94 -19.96 10.39
CA PRO A 31 -1.11 -20.73 11.61
C PRO A 31 -2.40 -20.33 12.35
N VAL A 32 -3.02 -21.29 13.03
CA VAL A 32 -4.25 -21.06 13.79
C VAL A 32 -4.04 -19.94 14.82
N GLY A 33 -4.94 -18.97 14.85
CA GLY A 33 -4.88 -17.82 15.76
C GLY A 33 -4.01 -16.65 15.26
N HIS A 34 -3.42 -16.75 14.06
CA HIS A 34 -2.58 -15.70 13.48
C HIS A 34 -3.08 -15.26 12.10
N LEU A 35 -4.39 -15.18 11.94
CA LEU A 35 -4.99 -14.75 10.68
C LEU A 35 -4.83 -13.23 10.53
N PRO A 36 -4.26 -12.73 9.43
CA PRO A 36 -4.14 -11.29 9.18
C PRO A 36 -5.51 -10.64 9.01
N ASP A 37 -5.61 -9.38 9.41
CA ASP A 37 -6.83 -8.59 9.23
C ASP A 37 -7.10 -8.30 7.75
N ILE A 38 -8.38 -8.05 7.42
CA ILE A 38 -8.78 -7.59 6.10
C ILE A 38 -8.06 -6.27 5.79
N TYR A 39 -7.58 -6.11 4.56
CA TYR A 39 -6.73 -5.01 4.05
C TYR A 39 -5.29 -5.02 4.55
N ASN A 40 -4.86 -5.99 5.37
CA ASN A 40 -3.44 -6.11 5.66
C ASN A 40 -2.64 -6.38 4.39
N ALA A 41 -1.46 -5.77 4.33
CA ALA A 41 -0.47 -6.04 3.31
C ALA A 41 0.35 -7.26 3.69
N LEU A 42 0.43 -8.22 2.78
CA LEU A 42 1.30 -9.38 2.90
C LEU A 42 2.43 -9.26 1.89
N THR A 43 3.57 -9.86 2.17
CA THR A 43 4.71 -9.85 1.27
C THR A 43 5.22 -11.26 0.97
N VAL A 44 5.52 -11.51 -0.31
CA VAL A 44 6.16 -12.74 -0.79
C VAL A 44 7.45 -12.36 -1.49
N GLU A 45 8.53 -13.02 -1.14
CA GLU A 45 9.82 -12.86 -1.81
C GLU A 45 10.05 -14.04 -2.76
N LEU A 46 10.30 -13.71 -4.03
CA LEU A 46 10.66 -14.69 -5.06
C LEU A 46 12.13 -14.52 -5.35
N THR A 47 12.90 -15.58 -5.09
CA THR A 47 14.31 -15.64 -5.50
C THR A 47 14.38 -16.26 -6.90
N ASN A 48 14.76 -15.45 -7.89
CA ASN A 48 14.98 -15.93 -9.25
C ASN A 48 16.47 -16.26 -9.42
N THR A 49 16.78 -17.55 -9.51
CA THR A 49 18.16 -18.06 -9.72
C THR A 49 18.56 -18.16 -11.21
N ALA A 50 17.79 -17.57 -12.12
CA ALA A 50 17.85 -17.93 -13.54
C ALA A 50 18.66 -17.00 -14.45
N ASN A 51 19.33 -15.96 -13.97
CA ASN A 51 20.10 -15.06 -14.83
C ASN A 51 21.56 -14.99 -14.42
N GLU A 52 22.44 -14.97 -15.42
CA GLU A 52 23.92 -14.87 -15.30
C GLU A 52 24.39 -13.55 -14.60
N GLU A 53 23.48 -12.64 -14.28
CA GLU A 53 23.74 -11.32 -13.66
C GLU A 53 23.55 -11.28 -12.12
N GLY A 54 23.28 -12.43 -11.49
CA GLY A 54 23.10 -12.52 -10.03
C GLY A 54 21.66 -12.75 -9.59
N GLU A 55 21.49 -13.16 -8.33
CA GLU A 55 20.17 -13.39 -7.71
C GLU A 55 19.38 -12.07 -7.64
N THR A 56 18.28 -11.98 -8.37
CA THR A 56 17.32 -10.89 -8.25
C THR A 56 16.13 -11.32 -7.41
N THR A 57 15.97 -10.74 -6.24
CA THR A 57 14.81 -10.96 -5.39
C THR A 57 13.67 -10.06 -5.82
N LYS A 58 12.58 -10.65 -6.32
CA LYS A 58 11.35 -9.94 -6.64
C LYS A 58 10.41 -9.99 -5.44
N LYS A 59 10.02 -8.84 -4.93
CA LYS A 59 9.03 -8.72 -3.85
C LYS A 59 7.65 -8.44 -4.44
N ILE A 60 6.67 -9.30 -4.11
CA ILE A 60 5.26 -9.13 -4.48
C ILE A 60 4.49 -8.75 -3.22
N THR A 61 3.70 -7.68 -3.31
CA THR A 61 2.76 -7.27 -2.27
C THR A 61 1.38 -7.82 -2.60
N LEU A 62 0.75 -8.46 -1.61
CA LEU A 62 -0.61 -8.97 -1.65
C LEU A 62 -1.45 -8.16 -0.66
N GLU A 63 -2.72 -7.93 -0.96
CA GLU A 63 -3.68 -7.33 -0.04
C GLU A 63 -4.73 -8.37 0.36
N VAL A 64 -5.03 -8.47 1.66
CA VAL A 64 -6.05 -9.39 2.18
C VAL A 64 -7.44 -8.83 1.88
N GLU A 65 -8.24 -9.58 1.12
CA GLU A 65 -9.60 -9.16 0.72
C GLU A 65 -10.69 -9.90 1.48
N GLN A 66 -10.44 -11.16 1.84
CA GLN A 66 -11.46 -12.00 2.46
C GLN A 66 -10.86 -13.10 3.31
N HIS A 67 -11.52 -13.41 4.43
CA HIS A 67 -11.30 -14.62 5.20
C HIS A 67 -12.16 -15.76 4.63
N LEU A 68 -11.54 -16.89 4.28
CA LEU A 68 -12.24 -18.04 3.70
C LEU A 68 -12.66 -19.07 4.75
N GLY A 69 -12.17 -18.95 5.99
CA GLY A 69 -12.25 -19.98 7.01
C GLY A 69 -11.00 -20.85 7.03
N ASP A 70 -10.91 -21.79 7.97
CA ASP A 70 -9.79 -22.74 8.13
C ASP A 70 -8.40 -22.08 8.07
N SER A 71 -8.26 -20.93 8.73
CA SER A 71 -7.02 -20.13 8.79
C SER A 71 -6.51 -19.66 7.42
N THR A 72 -7.39 -19.62 6.40
CA THR A 72 -7.06 -19.21 5.04
C THR A 72 -7.64 -17.86 4.71
N VAL A 73 -6.82 -17.01 4.09
CA VAL A 73 -7.21 -15.71 3.55
C VAL A 73 -7.11 -15.69 2.04
N ARG A 74 -8.01 -14.97 1.40
CA ARG A 74 -7.93 -14.64 -0.03
C ARG A 74 -7.32 -13.27 -0.19
N THR A 75 -6.33 -13.19 -1.07
CA THR A 75 -5.57 -11.97 -1.32
C THR A 75 -5.54 -11.64 -2.80
N VAL A 76 -5.27 -10.36 -3.10
CA VAL A 76 -5.03 -9.87 -4.46
C VAL A 76 -3.58 -9.38 -4.58
N ALA A 77 -2.88 -9.89 -5.58
CA ALA A 77 -1.52 -9.46 -5.87
C ALA A 77 -1.52 -8.13 -6.65
N LEU A 78 -0.71 -7.17 -6.20
CA LEU A 78 -0.55 -5.86 -6.85
C LEU A 78 0.51 -5.83 -7.96
N LYS A 79 1.22 -6.93 -8.14
CA LYS A 79 2.23 -7.12 -9.19
C LYS A 79 2.00 -8.47 -9.88
N PRO A 80 2.52 -8.65 -11.10
CA PRO A 80 2.44 -9.95 -11.78
C PRO A 80 2.99 -11.09 -10.93
N THR A 81 2.25 -12.20 -10.91
CA THR A 81 2.52 -13.37 -10.06
C THR A 81 3.40 -14.43 -10.73
N ASP A 82 4.00 -14.09 -11.88
CA ASP A 82 4.90 -14.97 -12.61
C ASP A 82 6.06 -15.44 -11.72
N GLY A 83 6.25 -16.74 -11.64
CA GLY A 83 7.25 -17.37 -10.79
C GLY A 83 6.78 -17.67 -9.35
N LEU A 84 5.58 -17.22 -8.95
CA LEU A 84 5.01 -17.59 -7.67
C LEU A 84 4.59 -19.06 -7.67
N VAL A 85 4.99 -19.80 -6.64
CA VAL A 85 4.69 -21.22 -6.49
C VAL A 85 3.87 -21.50 -5.23
N ARG A 86 3.11 -22.60 -5.24
CA ARG A 86 2.44 -23.09 -4.02
C ARG A 86 3.48 -23.46 -2.97
N GLY A 87 3.17 -23.18 -1.71
CA GLY A 87 4.08 -23.40 -0.59
C GLY A 87 5.05 -22.25 -0.34
N ALA A 88 5.10 -21.22 -1.21
CA ALA A 88 5.92 -20.04 -0.97
C ALA A 88 5.55 -19.37 0.36
N THR A 89 6.55 -18.89 1.08
CA THR A 89 6.37 -18.22 2.37
C THR A 89 5.84 -16.81 2.16
N VAL A 90 4.82 -16.47 2.93
CA VAL A 90 4.15 -15.16 2.91
C VAL A 90 4.28 -14.54 4.30
N LEU A 91 4.72 -13.31 4.39
CA LEU A 91 4.85 -12.58 5.65
C LEU A 91 3.75 -11.54 5.78
N ASP A 92 3.07 -11.52 6.92
CA ASP A 92 2.17 -10.43 7.29
C ASP A 92 2.98 -9.21 7.74
N THR A 93 2.69 -8.04 7.19
CA THR A 93 3.34 -6.78 7.57
C THR A 93 2.73 -6.16 8.82
N GLY A 94 1.62 -6.71 9.31
CA GLY A 94 0.90 -6.23 10.50
C GLY A 94 0.06 -4.97 10.26
N GLY A 95 -0.14 -4.56 9.01
CA GLY A 95 -0.96 -3.38 8.68
C GLY A 95 -1.28 -3.25 7.20
N PRO A 96 -2.12 -2.28 6.83
CA PRO A 96 -2.51 -2.05 5.44
C PRO A 96 -1.38 -1.48 4.61
N ILE A 97 -1.54 -1.55 3.28
CA ILE A 97 -0.66 -0.86 2.34
C ILE A 97 -0.66 0.62 2.66
N SER A 98 0.53 1.20 2.78
CA SER A 98 0.72 2.62 3.07
C SER A 98 1.64 3.27 2.04
N VAL A 99 1.41 4.56 1.80
CA VAL A 99 2.18 5.36 0.85
C VAL A 99 2.81 6.56 1.54
N PRO A 100 3.98 7.03 1.08
CA PRO A 100 4.57 8.27 1.57
C PRO A 100 3.64 9.45 1.32
N VAL A 101 3.61 10.40 2.24
CA VAL A 101 2.84 11.65 2.13
C VAL A 101 3.71 12.87 2.49
N GLY A 102 3.22 14.05 2.17
CA GLY A 102 3.90 15.31 2.45
C GLY A 102 4.87 15.75 1.34
N ASP A 103 5.78 16.65 1.69
CA ASP A 103 6.67 17.29 0.71
C ASP A 103 7.64 16.33 0.01
N VAL A 104 7.93 15.21 0.63
CA VAL A 104 8.78 14.14 0.06
C VAL A 104 8.20 13.55 -1.23
N THR A 105 6.90 13.73 -1.48
CA THR A 105 6.25 13.22 -2.70
C THR A 105 6.42 14.14 -3.91
N LYS A 106 6.82 15.39 -3.71
CA LYS A 106 6.96 16.38 -4.79
C LYS A 106 8.14 16.04 -5.70
N GLY A 107 7.88 15.98 -7.01
CA GLY A 107 8.90 15.66 -8.02
C GLY A 107 9.23 14.17 -8.14
N HIS A 108 8.58 13.31 -7.37
CA HIS A 108 8.80 11.86 -7.42
C HIS A 108 7.63 11.10 -8.07
N VAL A 109 7.96 9.95 -8.64
CA VAL A 109 7.01 8.98 -9.20
C VAL A 109 7.04 7.74 -8.33
N PHE A 110 5.88 7.23 -7.98
CA PHE A 110 5.73 6.08 -7.08
C PHE A 110 5.05 4.90 -7.77
N ASP A 111 5.43 3.69 -7.37
CA ASP A 111 4.64 2.50 -7.68
C ASP A 111 3.44 2.37 -6.72
N VAL A 112 2.58 1.38 -6.96
CA VAL A 112 1.38 1.11 -6.13
C VAL A 112 1.71 0.74 -4.67
N SER A 113 2.94 0.36 -4.40
CA SER A 113 3.44 0.03 -3.05
C SER A 113 4.10 1.23 -2.36
N GLY A 114 4.12 2.40 -3.00
CA GLY A 114 4.75 3.61 -2.50
C GLY A 114 6.28 3.59 -2.57
N ASN A 115 6.86 2.80 -3.48
CA ASN A 115 8.30 2.86 -3.76
C ASN A 115 8.57 3.94 -4.82
N ILE A 116 9.65 4.68 -4.64
CA ILE A 116 10.04 5.76 -5.55
C ILE A 116 10.74 5.14 -6.78
N LEU A 117 10.20 5.44 -7.97
CA LEU A 117 10.70 4.89 -9.24
C LEU A 117 11.77 5.75 -9.91
N ASN A 118 11.78 7.06 -9.66
CA ASN A 118 12.68 8.03 -10.28
C ASN A 118 13.77 8.56 -9.34
N LYS A 119 14.09 7.81 -8.28
CA LYS A 119 15.16 8.14 -7.36
C LYS A 119 16.51 8.11 -8.08
N LYS A 120 17.35 9.13 -7.85
CA LYS A 120 18.72 9.17 -8.31
C LYS A 120 19.63 8.40 -7.36
N ASP A 121 20.73 7.85 -7.87
CA ASP A 121 21.65 7.00 -7.07
C ASP A 121 22.27 7.73 -5.88
N ASP A 122 22.49 9.04 -6.02
CA ASP A 122 23.07 9.91 -4.99
C ASP A 122 22.04 10.59 -4.08
N GLU A 123 20.75 10.35 -4.30
CA GLU A 123 19.66 10.99 -3.59
C GLU A 123 19.29 10.23 -2.30
N THR A 124 19.35 10.91 -1.16
CA THR A 124 18.86 10.37 0.11
C THR A 124 17.46 10.94 0.37
N ILE A 125 16.46 10.07 0.31
CA ILE A 125 15.05 10.44 0.54
C ILE A 125 14.63 9.87 1.88
N THR A 126 14.27 10.76 2.81
CA THR A 126 13.76 10.38 4.13
C THR A 126 12.25 10.53 4.16
N VAL A 127 11.54 9.40 4.20
CA VAL A 127 10.09 9.38 4.38
C VAL A 127 9.78 9.48 5.87
N THR A 128 9.19 10.60 6.28
CA THR A 128 8.84 10.87 7.69
C THR A 128 7.43 10.41 8.05
N GLU A 129 6.52 10.38 7.07
CA GLU A 129 5.11 10.07 7.29
C GLU A 129 4.58 9.19 6.16
N ARG A 130 3.78 8.19 6.52
CA ARG A 130 3.07 7.32 5.57
C ARG A 130 1.60 7.20 5.99
N TRP A 131 0.72 7.18 5.00
CA TRP A 131 -0.70 7.00 5.21
C TRP A 131 -1.19 5.69 4.61
N PRO A 132 -2.08 4.96 5.30
CA PRO A 132 -2.73 3.80 4.71
C PRO A 132 -3.59 4.22 3.52
N ILE A 133 -3.66 3.38 2.49
CA ILE A 133 -4.48 3.65 1.30
C ILE A 133 -5.98 3.55 1.60
N HIS A 134 -6.37 2.72 2.58
CA HIS A 134 -7.73 2.62 3.09
C HIS A 134 -7.90 3.59 4.25
N ARG A 135 -8.61 4.69 3.99
CA ARG A 135 -8.87 5.74 4.99
C ARG A 135 -10.34 6.14 4.97
N ASN A 136 -10.87 6.40 6.15
CA ASN A 136 -12.17 7.02 6.28
C ASN A 136 -12.13 8.46 5.75
N PRO A 137 -13.23 8.94 5.14
CA PRO A 137 -13.35 10.35 4.77
C PRO A 137 -13.27 11.24 6.03
N PRO A 138 -12.91 12.53 5.88
CA PRO A 138 -12.98 13.47 6.99
C PRO A 138 -14.39 13.53 7.57
N ALA A 139 -14.50 13.74 8.88
CA ALA A 139 -15.78 13.92 9.54
C ALA A 139 -16.47 15.21 9.02
N PHE A 140 -17.78 15.26 9.08
CA PHE A 140 -18.56 16.39 8.52
C PHE A 140 -18.19 17.74 9.15
N ASP A 141 -17.85 17.75 10.42
CA ASP A 141 -17.39 18.94 11.18
C ASP A 141 -16.00 19.42 10.76
N GLN A 142 -15.21 18.58 10.09
CA GLN A 142 -13.88 18.91 9.56
C GLN A 142 -13.93 19.42 8.12
N LEU A 143 -15.11 19.41 7.49
CA LEU A 143 -15.28 19.90 6.12
C LEU A 143 -15.30 21.43 6.11
N GLU A 144 -14.54 22.01 5.20
CA GLU A 144 -14.53 23.45 4.99
C GLU A 144 -15.86 23.89 4.38
N SER A 145 -16.57 24.81 5.05
CA SER A 145 -17.89 25.28 4.62
C SER A 145 -17.83 26.38 3.56
N LYS A 146 -16.64 26.97 3.31
CA LYS A 146 -16.45 28.05 2.35
C LYS A 146 -16.20 27.50 0.94
N THR A 147 -17.03 27.93 0.01
CA THR A 147 -16.79 27.72 -1.42
C THR A 147 -15.68 28.66 -1.88
N GLN A 148 -14.56 28.11 -2.35
CA GLN A 148 -13.47 28.87 -2.93
C GLN A 148 -13.28 28.48 -4.40
N MET A 149 -12.97 29.48 -5.24
CA MET A 149 -12.65 29.24 -6.64
C MET A 149 -11.22 28.75 -6.78
N PHE A 150 -11.02 27.74 -7.63
CA PHE A 150 -9.69 27.30 -8.06
C PHE A 150 -9.29 28.11 -9.30
N GLU A 151 -8.35 29.02 -9.16
CA GLU A 151 -7.86 29.86 -10.26
C GLU A 151 -6.97 29.03 -11.19
N THR A 152 -7.40 28.82 -12.43
CA THR A 152 -6.66 28.06 -13.44
C THR A 152 -5.67 28.90 -14.22
N GLY A 153 -5.85 30.24 -14.24
CA GLY A 153 -5.13 31.17 -15.09
C GLY A 153 -5.65 31.21 -16.53
N ILE A 154 -6.66 30.42 -16.86
CA ILE A 154 -7.31 30.40 -18.18
C ILE A 154 -8.54 31.29 -18.10
N LYS A 155 -8.49 32.47 -18.74
CA LYS A 155 -9.52 33.52 -18.62
C LYS A 155 -10.94 33.04 -18.91
N VAL A 156 -11.11 32.22 -19.95
CA VAL A 156 -12.46 31.72 -20.31
C VAL A 156 -13.02 30.77 -19.25
N ILE A 157 -12.20 29.95 -18.63
CA ILE A 157 -12.63 29.06 -17.55
C ILE A 157 -12.95 29.86 -16.30
N ASP A 158 -12.01 30.67 -15.86
CA ASP A 158 -12.13 31.39 -14.59
C ASP A 158 -13.27 32.41 -14.60
N LEU A 159 -13.60 32.97 -15.78
CA LEU A 159 -14.65 33.97 -15.91
C LEU A 159 -16.04 33.37 -16.16
N LEU A 160 -16.14 32.35 -17.02
CA LEU A 160 -17.41 31.83 -17.49
C LEU A 160 -17.85 30.52 -16.82
N THR A 161 -16.90 29.68 -16.43
CA THR A 161 -17.15 28.35 -15.81
C THR A 161 -16.14 28.06 -14.70
N PRO A 162 -16.09 28.89 -13.65
CA PRO A 162 -15.07 28.76 -12.62
C PRO A 162 -15.14 27.42 -11.93
N TYR A 163 -13.97 26.86 -11.61
CA TYR A 163 -13.84 25.63 -10.87
C TYR A 163 -13.88 25.90 -9.36
N VAL A 164 -14.59 25.04 -8.64
CA VAL A 164 -14.68 25.10 -7.19
C VAL A 164 -13.65 24.16 -6.58
N GLN A 165 -12.87 24.65 -5.61
CA GLN A 165 -11.95 23.81 -4.83
C GLN A 165 -12.72 22.70 -4.12
N GLY A 166 -12.22 21.45 -4.20
CA GLY A 166 -12.89 20.26 -3.66
C GLY A 166 -14.09 19.76 -4.47
N GLY A 167 -14.45 20.46 -5.58
CA GLY A 167 -15.51 20.02 -6.48
C GLY A 167 -15.12 18.87 -7.41
N LYS A 168 -16.11 18.24 -8.04
CA LYS A 168 -15.90 17.24 -9.09
C LYS A 168 -16.06 17.91 -10.44
N ILE A 169 -15.04 17.85 -11.28
CA ILE A 169 -15.00 18.53 -12.57
C ILE A 169 -14.76 17.46 -13.65
N GLY A 170 -15.67 17.35 -14.62
CA GLY A 170 -15.53 16.47 -15.77
C GLY A 170 -14.97 17.24 -16.98
N LEU A 171 -13.99 16.67 -17.65
CA LEU A 171 -13.41 17.18 -18.88
C LEU A 171 -13.47 16.13 -19.98
#